data_5e0927a3e00cd9856f2eea3e0c502bf1
#
_entry.id   5e0927a3e00cd9856f2eea3e0c502bf1
#
_cell.length_a   1.000
_cell.length_b   1.000
_cell.length_c   1.000
_cell.angle_alpha   90.00
_cell.angle_beta   90.00
_cell.angle_gamma   90.00
#
_symmetry.space_group_name_H-M   'P 1'
#
loop_
_entity.id
_entity.type
_entity.pdbx_description
1 polymer ?
#
loop_
_entity_poly.entity_id
_entity_poly.type
_entity_poly.pdbx_seq_one_letter_code
_entity_poly.pdbx_strand_id
1 'polypeptide(L)'
;MDTYNFSPGATYNNRQYFNYKAHETGRFLNCTLNYRFQQPRFPLLLSWSTIMFGRDRSADNKEQKYTTFVYAEYPIYNKDGWRVDAGVGGAFALNKAGEKQNFYGDTSGVVHTQLKVSHDLKIGSYTIPVHAMGMWNPQSEKAYFQIGAQIIHL
;
A
#
# COMPACT_ATOMS: atom_id res chain seq x y z
N MET A 1 1.33 12.54 0.09
CA MET A 1 1.67 12.43 -1.34
C MET A 1 2.97 11.68 -1.46
N ASP A 2 2.93 10.47 -2.01
CA ASP A 2 4.09 9.59 -2.03
C ASP A 2 4.55 9.36 -3.46
N THR A 3 5.85 9.49 -3.67
CA THR A 3 6.47 9.14 -4.93
C THR A 3 7.39 7.96 -4.70
N TYR A 4 7.02 6.81 -5.23
CA TYR A 4 7.84 5.62 -5.12
C TYR A 4 8.34 5.13 -6.43
N ASN A 5 9.57 4.64 -6.37
CA ASN A 5 10.08 3.96 -7.44
C ASN A 5 11.30 3.15 -7.18
N PHE A 6 11.20 1.95 -6.68
CA PHE A 6 12.30 1.00 -6.75
C PHE A 6 11.75 -0.41 -6.81
N SER A 7 11.47 -0.89 -8.04
CA SER A 7 11.31 -2.32 -8.26
C SER A 7 12.52 -2.83 -9.01
N PRO A 8 13.35 -3.69 -8.42
CA PRO A 8 14.32 -4.46 -9.18
C PRO A 8 13.57 -5.22 -10.28
N GLY A 9 13.98 -5.08 -11.53
CA GLY A 9 13.33 -5.73 -12.67
C GLY A 9 12.22 -4.93 -13.35
N ALA A 10 11.96 -3.67 -12.97
CA ALA A 10 11.11 -2.80 -13.77
C ALA A 10 11.71 -2.56 -15.14
N THR A 11 10.91 -2.71 -16.18
CA THR A 11 11.26 -2.50 -17.60
C THR A 11 11.62 -1.04 -17.90
N TYR A 12 11.33 -0.15 -16.97
CA TYR A 12 11.56 1.29 -17.08
C TYR A 12 12.97 1.65 -16.62
N ASN A 13 13.58 2.64 -17.28
CA ASN A 13 14.93 3.10 -16.96
C ASN A 13 14.96 3.83 -15.62
N ASN A 14 15.17 3.10 -14.55
CA ASN A 14 15.22 3.62 -13.17
C ASN A 14 16.43 4.53 -12.90
N ARG A 15 17.38 4.65 -13.84
CA ARG A 15 18.53 5.54 -13.68
C ARG A 15 18.23 6.99 -14.03
N GLN A 16 17.08 7.27 -14.66
CA GLN A 16 16.65 8.62 -15.01
C GLN A 16 15.82 9.24 -13.87
N TYR A 17 16.45 9.59 -12.77
CA TYR A 17 15.79 10.11 -11.56
C TYR A 17 14.94 11.36 -11.79
N PHE A 18 15.24 12.15 -12.80
CA PHE A 18 14.53 13.40 -13.12
C PHE A 18 13.65 13.28 -14.37
N ASN A 19 13.45 12.08 -14.90
CA ASN A 19 12.51 11.88 -16.00
C ASN A 19 11.09 11.77 -15.44
N TYR A 20 10.28 12.79 -15.66
CA TYR A 20 8.87 12.85 -15.25
C TYR A 20 7.89 12.75 -16.44
N LYS A 21 8.37 12.38 -17.62
CA LYS A 21 7.48 12.15 -18.75
C LYS A 21 6.62 10.92 -18.49
N ALA A 22 5.29 11.08 -18.56
CA ALA A 22 4.34 10.05 -18.17
C ALA A 22 4.52 8.69 -18.88
N HIS A 23 5.00 8.71 -20.14
CA HIS A 23 5.19 7.51 -20.97
C HIS A 23 6.54 6.82 -20.81
N GLU A 24 7.49 7.48 -20.16
CA GLU A 24 8.89 7.02 -20.04
C GLU A 24 9.31 6.78 -18.60
N THR A 25 8.65 7.46 -17.65
CA THR A 25 9.04 7.38 -16.24
C THR A 25 8.67 6.03 -15.61
N GLY A 26 9.60 5.49 -14.81
CA GLY A 26 9.31 4.38 -13.91
C GLY A 26 8.57 4.79 -12.63
N ARG A 27 8.32 6.08 -12.43
CA ARG A 27 7.71 6.65 -11.23
C ARG A 27 6.20 6.77 -11.37
N PHE A 28 5.55 6.94 -10.25
CA PHE A 28 4.14 7.30 -10.22
C PHE A 28 3.87 8.29 -9.08
N LEU A 29 2.84 9.09 -9.27
CA LEU A 29 2.29 9.97 -8.28
C LEU A 29 1.00 9.38 -7.74
N ASN A 30 0.97 9.14 -6.44
CA ASN A 30 -0.17 8.57 -5.75
C ASN A 30 -0.82 9.62 -4.83
N CYS A 31 -2.14 9.69 -4.85
CA CYS A 31 -2.92 10.48 -3.92
C CYS A 31 -3.64 9.53 -2.96
N THR A 32 -3.41 9.68 -1.65
CA THR A 32 -3.99 8.81 -0.63
C THR A 32 -4.80 9.64 0.36
N LEU A 33 -6.02 9.18 0.63
CA LEU A 33 -6.89 9.67 1.69
C LEU A 33 -7.06 8.57 2.73
N ASN A 34 -6.72 8.88 3.97
CA ASN A 34 -6.91 7.97 5.10
C ASN A 34 -7.94 8.53 6.06
N TYR A 35 -8.85 7.70 6.51
CA TYR A 35 -9.82 8.02 7.54
C TYR A 35 -9.82 6.95 8.61
N ARG A 36 -9.57 7.35 9.86
CA ARG A 36 -9.65 6.46 11.03
C ARG A 36 -10.86 6.84 11.87
N PHE A 37 -11.74 5.88 12.05
CA PHE A 37 -12.87 6.05 13.00
C PHE A 37 -12.30 6.10 14.41
N GLN A 38 -12.63 7.17 15.13
CA GLN A 38 -12.15 7.40 16.50
C GLN A 38 -13.03 6.76 17.58
N GLN A 39 -14.03 5.98 17.19
CA GLN A 39 -14.92 5.33 18.15
C GLN A 39 -14.22 4.13 18.80
N PRO A 40 -14.15 4.03 20.14
CA PRO A 40 -13.46 2.92 20.83
C PRO A 40 -13.98 1.53 20.44
N ARG A 41 -15.27 1.43 20.10
CA ARG A 41 -15.91 0.17 19.70
C ARG A 41 -15.71 -0.17 18.21
N PHE A 42 -15.26 0.79 17.40
CA PHE A 42 -15.11 0.60 15.96
C PHE A 42 -13.92 1.39 15.40
N PRO A 43 -12.70 1.05 15.81
CA PRO A 43 -11.48 1.76 15.40
C PRO A 43 -10.99 1.34 13.99
N LEU A 44 -11.89 1.33 13.01
CA LEU A 44 -11.60 0.99 11.62
C LEU A 44 -10.77 2.08 10.96
N LEU A 45 -9.72 1.69 10.25
CA LEU A 45 -9.02 2.54 9.28
C LEU A 45 -9.53 2.21 7.88
N LEU A 46 -9.94 3.24 7.15
CA LEU A 46 -10.19 3.17 5.70
C LEU A 46 -9.16 4.01 4.97
N SER A 47 -8.67 3.48 3.86
CA SER A 47 -7.75 4.18 2.97
C SER A 47 -8.24 4.09 1.54
N TRP A 48 -8.19 5.21 0.83
CA TRP A 48 -8.44 5.32 -0.60
C TRP A 48 -7.20 5.91 -1.25
N SER A 49 -6.65 5.25 -2.24
CA SER A 49 -5.40 5.62 -2.88
C SER A 49 -5.52 5.49 -4.39
N THR A 50 -5.21 6.55 -5.15
CA THR A 50 -5.30 6.54 -6.61
C THR A 50 -3.98 7.01 -7.22
N ILE A 51 -3.49 6.26 -8.21
CA ILE A 51 -2.31 6.63 -8.98
C ILE A 51 -2.73 7.66 -10.04
N MET A 52 -2.36 8.91 -9.79
CA MET A 52 -2.77 10.05 -10.62
C MET A 52 -1.90 10.24 -11.86
N PHE A 53 -0.65 9.75 -11.83
CA PHE A 53 0.33 10.01 -12.88
C PHE A 53 1.42 8.94 -12.89
N GLY A 54 2.03 8.72 -14.06
CA GLY A 54 3.25 7.95 -14.23
C GLY A 54 3.01 6.56 -14.82
N ARG A 55 3.74 5.56 -14.33
CA ARG A 55 3.84 4.24 -14.96
C ARG A 55 2.58 3.36 -14.91
N ASP A 56 1.51 3.80 -14.28
CA ASP A 56 0.24 3.10 -14.25
C ASP A 56 -0.54 3.33 -15.55
N ARG A 57 -0.12 2.65 -16.60
CA ARG A 57 -0.63 2.89 -17.95
C ARG A 57 -1.18 1.63 -18.61
N SER A 58 -2.01 1.83 -19.64
CA SER A 58 -2.51 0.75 -20.51
C SER A 58 -1.36 0.00 -21.19
N ALA A 59 -1.62 -1.22 -21.67
CA ALA A 59 -0.60 -2.06 -22.30
C ALA A 59 0.03 -1.41 -23.53
N ASP A 60 -0.73 -0.56 -24.26
CA ASP A 60 -0.24 0.23 -25.40
C ASP A 60 0.43 1.56 -24.98
N ASN A 61 0.57 1.80 -23.69
CA ASN A 61 1.17 3.01 -23.09
C ASN A 61 0.50 4.33 -23.47
N LYS A 62 -0.76 4.30 -23.93
CA LYS A 62 -1.49 5.52 -24.35
C LYS A 62 -2.25 6.19 -23.22
N GLU A 63 -2.86 5.39 -22.33
CA GLU A 63 -3.77 5.90 -21.32
C GLU A 63 -3.26 5.64 -19.91
N GLN A 64 -3.50 6.59 -19.02
CA GLN A 64 -3.34 6.42 -17.58
C GLN A 64 -4.50 5.56 -17.06
N LYS A 65 -4.23 4.50 -16.29
CA LYS A 65 -5.27 3.62 -15.74
C LYS A 65 -6.00 4.21 -14.55
N TYR A 66 -5.36 5.11 -13.80
CA TYR A 66 -5.87 5.63 -12.53
C TYR A 66 -6.21 4.49 -11.57
N THR A 67 -5.28 3.54 -11.47
CA THR A 67 -5.44 2.42 -10.53
C THR A 67 -5.73 2.95 -9.14
N THR A 68 -6.85 2.49 -8.60
CA THR A 68 -7.34 2.86 -7.29
C THR A 68 -7.25 1.64 -6.39
N PHE A 69 -6.71 1.86 -5.20
CA PHE A 69 -6.59 0.86 -4.14
C PHE A 69 -7.43 1.32 -2.95
N VAL A 70 -8.35 0.49 -2.52
CA VAL A 70 -9.17 0.71 -1.33
C VAL A 70 -8.75 -0.30 -0.26
N TYR A 71 -8.51 0.17 0.94
CA TYR A 71 -8.00 -0.64 2.03
C TYR A 71 -8.79 -0.41 3.31
N ALA A 72 -9.03 -1.48 4.05
CA ALA A 72 -9.60 -1.45 5.38
C ALA A 72 -8.71 -2.23 6.35
N GLU A 73 -8.45 -1.66 7.54
CA GLU A 73 -7.71 -2.29 8.62
C GLU A 73 -8.48 -2.17 9.94
N TYR A 74 -8.57 -3.28 10.65
CA TYR A 74 -9.24 -3.35 11.94
C TYR A 74 -8.35 -4.02 12.99
N PRO A 75 -8.20 -3.48 14.21
CA PRO A 75 -7.50 -4.12 15.30
C PRO A 75 -8.35 -5.25 15.87
N ILE A 76 -7.90 -6.49 15.66
CA ILE A 76 -8.57 -7.69 16.14
C ILE A 76 -8.14 -8.08 17.57
N TYR A 77 -7.00 -7.54 18.03
CA TYR A 77 -6.49 -7.71 19.39
C TYR A 77 -5.75 -6.46 19.85
N ASN A 78 -5.99 -6.02 21.09
CA ASN A 78 -5.27 -4.89 21.68
C ASN A 78 -5.29 -5.03 23.21
N LYS A 79 -4.24 -5.64 23.77
CA LYS A 79 -4.13 -5.86 25.21
C LYS A 79 -2.66 -6.05 25.62
N ASP A 80 -2.31 -5.60 26.81
CA ASP A 80 -1.00 -5.80 27.47
C ASP A 80 0.19 -5.33 26.61
N GLY A 81 0.02 -4.20 25.88
CA GLY A 81 1.04 -3.65 24.98
C GLY A 81 1.19 -4.38 23.65
N TRP A 82 0.41 -5.43 23.42
CA TRP A 82 0.32 -6.12 22.15
C TRP A 82 -0.88 -5.65 21.34
N ARG A 83 -0.66 -5.45 20.06
CA ARG A 83 -1.72 -5.11 19.12
C ARG A 83 -1.61 -5.98 17.87
N VAL A 84 -2.74 -6.52 17.42
CA VAL A 84 -2.84 -7.26 16.17
C VAL A 84 -3.88 -6.57 15.29
N ASP A 85 -3.46 -6.13 14.10
CA ASP A 85 -4.31 -5.53 13.10
C ASP A 85 -4.45 -6.48 11.90
N ALA A 86 -5.68 -6.70 11.45
CA ALA A 86 -5.98 -7.40 10.22
C ALA A 86 -6.42 -6.41 9.15
N GLY A 87 -5.93 -6.56 7.93
CA GLY A 87 -6.24 -5.66 6.84
C GLY A 87 -6.56 -6.37 5.54
N VAL A 88 -7.43 -5.77 4.74
CA VAL A 88 -7.79 -6.23 3.40
C VAL A 88 -7.87 -5.05 2.44
N GLY A 89 -7.36 -5.23 1.23
CA GLY A 89 -7.39 -4.22 0.20
C GLY A 89 -7.74 -4.79 -1.17
N GLY A 90 -8.48 -4.00 -1.93
CA GLY A 90 -8.83 -4.29 -3.31
C GLY A 90 -8.38 -3.19 -4.26
N ALA A 91 -8.13 -3.55 -5.52
CA ALA A 91 -7.73 -2.61 -6.53
C ALA A 91 -8.56 -2.73 -7.81
N PHE A 92 -8.70 -1.63 -8.51
CA PHE A 92 -9.39 -1.51 -9.79
C PHE A 92 -8.87 -0.30 -10.58
N ALA A 93 -9.07 -0.30 -11.90
CA ALA A 93 -8.74 0.82 -12.77
C ALA A 93 -9.98 1.72 -12.99
N LEU A 94 -9.77 3.05 -13.12
CA LEU A 94 -10.85 4.02 -13.32
C LEU A 94 -10.94 4.57 -14.75
N ASN A 95 -9.99 4.24 -15.63
CA ASN A 95 -9.91 4.82 -16.96
C ASN A 95 -11.04 4.43 -17.90
N LYS A 96 -11.47 3.17 -17.84
CA LYS A 96 -12.52 2.63 -18.73
C LYS A 96 -13.46 1.68 -17.99
N ALA A 97 -14.73 1.74 -18.32
CA ALA A 97 -15.68 0.70 -17.91
C ALA A 97 -15.25 -0.65 -18.50
N GLY A 98 -15.05 -1.65 -17.62
CA GLY A 98 -14.63 -3.00 -18.03
C GLY A 98 -13.12 -3.22 -18.13
N GLU A 99 -12.27 -2.22 -17.84
CA GLU A 99 -10.83 -2.43 -17.67
C GLU A 99 -10.61 -3.37 -16.48
N LYS A 100 -10.01 -4.52 -16.75
CA LYS A 100 -9.75 -5.51 -15.69
C LYS A 100 -8.38 -5.33 -15.08
N GLN A 101 -7.36 -5.08 -15.91
CA GLN A 101 -5.98 -4.99 -15.46
C GLN A 101 -5.72 -3.67 -14.72
N ASN A 102 -5.11 -3.76 -13.56
CA ASN A 102 -4.70 -2.63 -12.74
C ASN A 102 -3.22 -2.76 -12.33
N PHE A 103 -2.69 -1.80 -11.60
CA PHE A 103 -1.28 -1.78 -11.19
C PHE A 103 -0.88 -2.96 -10.29
N TYR A 104 -1.81 -3.53 -9.55
CA TYR A 104 -1.57 -4.57 -8.54
C TYR A 104 -1.93 -5.98 -8.99
N GLY A 105 -2.67 -6.12 -10.11
CA GLY A 105 -3.13 -7.41 -10.60
C GLY A 105 -3.80 -7.36 -11.96
N ASP A 106 -4.09 -8.52 -12.51
CA ASP A 106 -4.68 -8.66 -13.85
C ASP A 106 -6.21 -8.49 -13.85
N THR A 107 -6.82 -8.46 -12.67
CA THR A 107 -8.25 -8.25 -12.52
C THR A 107 -8.56 -7.30 -11.37
N SER A 108 -9.70 -6.62 -11.45
CA SER A 108 -10.25 -5.90 -10.30
C SER A 108 -10.62 -6.89 -9.19
N GLY A 109 -10.28 -6.58 -7.95
CA GLY A 109 -10.59 -7.44 -6.82
C GLY A 109 -9.60 -7.30 -5.67
N VAL A 110 -9.60 -8.29 -4.77
CA VAL A 110 -8.69 -8.31 -3.62
C VAL A 110 -7.27 -8.59 -4.09
N VAL A 111 -6.37 -7.66 -3.79
CA VAL A 111 -4.94 -7.72 -4.13
C VAL A 111 -4.04 -7.66 -2.91
N HIS A 112 -4.61 -7.47 -1.73
CA HIS A 112 -3.85 -7.31 -0.50
C HIS A 112 -4.63 -7.87 0.69
N THR A 113 -4.01 -8.74 1.43
CA THR A 113 -4.42 -9.14 2.77
C THR A 113 -3.22 -9.02 3.69
N GLN A 114 -3.42 -8.59 4.94
CA GLN A 114 -2.33 -8.49 5.89
C GLN A 114 -2.73 -8.84 7.31
N LEU A 115 -1.74 -9.29 8.06
CA LEU A 115 -1.78 -9.40 9.51
C LEU A 115 -0.54 -8.71 10.07
N LYS A 116 -0.73 -7.72 10.95
CA LYS A 116 0.34 -6.96 11.57
C LYS A 116 0.27 -7.14 13.09
N VAL A 117 1.37 -7.58 13.68
CA VAL A 117 1.55 -7.67 15.13
C VAL A 117 2.50 -6.56 15.55
N SER A 118 2.09 -5.76 16.53
CA SER A 118 2.87 -4.64 17.06
C SER A 118 3.04 -4.77 18.57
N HIS A 119 4.17 -4.30 19.08
CA HIS A 119 4.48 -4.27 20.50
C HIS A 119 5.36 -3.07 20.85
N ASP A 120 5.13 -2.48 22.01
CA ASP A 120 5.96 -1.42 22.54
C ASP A 120 7.10 -2.00 23.38
N LEU A 121 8.29 -2.10 22.78
CA LEU A 121 9.49 -2.60 23.44
C LEU A 121 10.06 -1.52 24.36
N LYS A 122 10.09 -1.80 25.66
CA LYS A 122 10.67 -0.89 26.66
C LYS A 122 12.14 -1.24 26.94
N ILE A 123 13.05 -0.29 26.69
CA ILE A 123 14.48 -0.43 26.95
C ILE A 123 14.92 0.75 27.83
N GLY A 124 15.04 0.51 29.14
CA GLY A 124 15.27 1.58 30.11
C GLY A 124 14.13 2.59 30.12
N SER A 125 14.42 3.87 29.83
CA SER A 125 13.43 4.95 29.73
C SER A 125 12.85 5.10 28.32
N TYR A 126 13.32 4.35 27.34
CA TYR A 126 12.88 4.45 25.94
C TYR A 126 11.80 3.42 25.62
N THR A 127 10.81 3.86 24.87
CA THR A 127 9.81 2.96 24.28
C THR A 127 10.02 2.94 22.76
N ILE A 128 10.27 1.77 22.21
CA ILE A 128 10.49 1.56 20.78
C ILE A 128 9.31 0.74 20.25
N PRO A 129 8.38 1.33 19.50
CA PRO A 129 7.34 0.59 18.79
C PRO A 129 7.97 -0.33 17.74
N VAL A 130 7.74 -1.63 17.87
CA VAL A 130 8.18 -2.65 16.92
C VAL A 130 6.99 -3.33 16.30
N HIS A 131 7.12 -3.81 15.07
CA HIS A 131 6.07 -4.59 14.42
C HIS A 131 6.64 -5.65 13.49
N ALA A 132 5.87 -6.72 13.32
CA ALA A 132 6.04 -7.73 12.28
C ALA A 132 4.74 -7.79 11.47
N MET A 133 4.84 -7.90 10.14
CA MET A 133 3.70 -7.90 9.25
C MET A 133 3.88 -8.94 8.16
N GLY A 134 2.88 -9.82 8.02
CA GLY A 134 2.73 -10.70 6.88
C GLY A 134 1.71 -10.12 5.90
N MET A 135 2.03 -10.11 4.62
CA MET A 135 1.17 -9.62 3.53
C MET A 135 1.07 -10.68 2.44
N TRP A 136 -0.10 -10.80 1.85
CA TRP A 136 -0.34 -11.70 0.72
C TRP A 136 -1.22 -11.02 -0.33
N ASN A 137 -0.79 -11.13 -1.59
CA ASN A 137 -1.58 -10.73 -2.75
C ASN A 137 -2.18 -11.99 -3.39
N PRO A 138 -3.50 -12.23 -3.26
CA PRO A 138 -4.12 -13.44 -3.78
C PRO A 138 -4.15 -13.53 -5.30
N GLN A 139 -4.08 -12.42 -6.03
CA GLN A 139 -4.07 -12.44 -7.50
C GLN A 139 -2.71 -12.82 -8.08
N SER A 140 -1.63 -12.33 -7.48
CA SER A 140 -0.26 -12.64 -7.91
C SER A 140 0.36 -13.81 -7.18
N GLU A 141 -0.33 -14.38 -6.17
CA GLU A 141 0.13 -15.46 -5.27
C GLU A 141 1.44 -15.13 -4.56
N LYS A 142 1.74 -13.83 -4.37
CA LYS A 142 2.97 -13.37 -3.72
C LYS A 142 2.71 -13.03 -2.26
N ALA A 143 3.58 -13.55 -1.40
CA ALA A 143 3.61 -13.23 0.01
C ALA A 143 4.87 -12.43 0.36
N TYR A 144 4.74 -11.51 1.32
CA TYR A 144 5.82 -10.68 1.81
C TYR A 144 5.80 -10.68 3.34
N PHE A 145 6.98 -10.56 3.91
CA PHE A 145 7.15 -10.40 5.34
C PHE A 145 7.99 -9.16 5.63
N GLN A 146 7.58 -8.38 6.62
CA GLN A 146 8.26 -7.16 7.03
C GLN A 146 8.41 -7.13 8.53
N ILE A 147 9.58 -6.66 8.99
CA ILE A 147 9.81 -6.27 10.38
C ILE A 147 10.19 -4.80 10.39
N GLY A 148 9.68 -4.04 11.34
CA GLY A 148 9.98 -2.62 11.50
C GLY A 148 10.08 -2.21 12.95
N ALA A 149 10.86 -1.14 13.19
CA ALA A 149 10.97 -0.45 14.46
C ALA A 149 10.95 1.06 14.22
N GLN A 150 10.26 1.80 15.10
CA GLN A 150 10.24 3.25 15.05
C GLN A 150 11.21 3.81 16.08
N ILE A 151 12.39 4.28 15.63
CA ILE A 151 13.48 4.73 16.51
C ILE A 151 13.33 6.21 16.88
N ILE A 152 12.70 7.01 16.03
CA ILE A 152 12.48 8.45 16.24
C ILE A 152 10.98 8.72 16.20
N HIS A 153 10.48 9.35 17.23
CA HIS A 153 9.13 9.91 17.30
C HIS A 153 9.28 11.44 17.24
N LEU A 154 8.89 12.04 16.12
CA LEU A 154 8.82 13.50 15.96
C LEU A 154 7.45 14.01 16.40
#